data_aa46f9db1b988762f5c551237c7772d7
#
_entry.id   aa46f9db1b988762f5c551237c7772d7
#
_cell.length_a   1.000
_cell.length_b   1.000
_cell.length_c   1.000
_cell.angle_alpha   90.00
_cell.angle_beta   90.00
_cell.angle_gamma   90.00
#
_symmetry.space_group_name_H-M   'P 1'
#
loop_
_entity.id
_entity.type
_entity.pdbx_description
1 polymer ?
#
loop_
_entity_poly.entity_id
_entity_poly.type
_entity_poly.pdbx_seq_one_letter_code
_entity_poly.pdbx_strand_id
1 'polypeptide(L)'
;MRRRRSLIAWVVLIAGVLIVGALLTRPSTRVSPQTGLARNPVLDPGTVLHGRAADFTLADEFGRRVSLSSFRGKVVILAFNDSQCTTVCPLTTTAMVDAKEMLGAAGSRVQLLGIDANPSATSVKDVRGYSTTHGMLHQWRFLTAPLPKLERVWKSYGIAVQIIRGQIDHTPALFVIGPNGKLARLYLTQMSYGSIPQLGQLLAHEASSLLSGHPHVRSRLSYAQVAAVSPSTAVSLPRAGGGEVHLGPGSGPRLRMFFATWDSQVLGLRTQLEALNRYRALATAQGLPPVSAVDEGSVEPSASALPKFLGRLSRPLSYPVAIDQSGRVADGYQVQDEPWFVLTSASGRVLWFYDVATQGLLSPAALTKDVRAALRAAPPAAKPSPATIPSALAGSPAPLAALHAQADELLGSQPALMARLRALRGYPVVINAWASWCSPCKAEFPLFASAAARYGRKVAFVGVDTNDSAGDAASFLAKHQVSYPSYQSTIPQLSSLTAILGLPTTIFVNRAGKIVHVHSYPYVAQGTFDQDIAIYAR
;
A
#
# COMPACT_ATOMS: atom_id res chain seq x y z
N MET A 1 20.50 60.47 42.25
CA MET A 1 19.89 59.12 42.39
C MET A 1 18.54 58.93 41.67
N ARG A 2 17.75 59.94 41.33
CA ARG A 2 16.43 59.78 40.67
C ARG A 2 16.51 59.37 39.20
N ARG A 3 17.54 59.74 38.41
CA ARG A 3 17.63 59.39 36.97
C ARG A 3 17.96 57.89 36.67
N ARG A 4 18.66 57.21 37.60
CA ARG A 4 18.94 55.74 37.38
C ARG A 4 17.75 54.85 37.64
N ARG A 5 16.79 55.23 38.49
CA ARG A 5 15.59 54.44 38.76
C ARG A 5 14.59 54.46 37.61
N SER A 6 14.50 55.56 36.85
CA SER A 6 13.61 55.63 35.66
C SER A 6 14.15 54.80 34.49
N LEU A 7 15.46 54.73 34.28
CA LEU A 7 16.03 53.90 33.20
C LEU A 7 15.81 52.38 33.44
N ILE A 8 15.94 51.94 34.69
CA ILE A 8 15.69 50.54 35.05
C ILE A 8 14.21 50.19 34.90
N ALA A 9 13.29 51.10 35.26
CA ALA A 9 11.86 50.88 35.08
C ALA A 9 11.46 50.76 33.59
N TRP A 10 12.06 51.55 32.69
CA TRP A 10 11.81 51.46 31.24
C TRP A 10 12.42 50.21 30.62
N VAL A 11 13.60 49.75 31.04
CA VAL A 11 14.22 48.51 30.57
C VAL A 11 13.41 47.31 31.00
N VAL A 12 12.87 47.28 32.23
CA VAL A 12 12.02 46.19 32.70
C VAL A 12 10.67 46.18 31.97
N LEU A 13 10.09 47.36 31.66
CA LEU A 13 8.83 47.47 30.92
C LEU A 13 9.01 47.02 29.47
N ILE A 14 10.08 47.41 28.79
CA ILE A 14 10.40 46.99 27.43
C ILE A 14 10.71 45.50 27.38
N ALA A 15 11.47 44.97 28.33
CA ALA A 15 11.72 43.54 28.43
C ALA A 15 10.43 42.72 28.69
N GLY A 16 9.53 43.24 29.54
CA GLY A 16 8.22 42.66 29.81
C GLY A 16 7.33 42.62 28.57
N VAL A 17 7.26 43.72 27.78
CA VAL A 17 6.49 43.80 26.54
C VAL A 17 7.08 42.89 25.47
N LEU A 18 8.40 42.76 25.36
CA LEU A 18 9.03 41.85 24.41
C LEU A 18 8.84 40.38 24.79
N ILE A 19 8.82 40.03 26.08
CA ILE A 19 8.54 38.67 26.54
C ILE A 19 7.05 38.31 26.34
N VAL A 20 6.13 39.25 26.62
CA VAL A 20 4.70 39.05 26.37
C VAL A 20 4.42 38.99 24.86
N GLY A 21 5.07 39.86 24.06
CA GLY A 21 4.99 39.80 22.59
C GLY A 21 5.53 38.48 22.03
N ALA A 22 6.65 37.95 22.54
CA ALA A 22 7.22 36.67 22.14
C ALA A 22 6.36 35.46 22.58
N LEU A 23 5.60 35.60 23.67
CA LEU A 23 4.63 34.59 24.11
C LEU A 23 3.34 34.63 23.31
N LEU A 24 2.94 35.81 22.81
CA LEU A 24 1.76 35.96 21.96
C LEU A 24 2.02 35.67 20.46
N THR A 25 3.29 35.74 20.04
CA THR A 25 3.71 35.42 18.66
C THR A 25 4.31 34.03 18.52
N ARG A 26 4.24 33.16 19.55
CA ARG A 26 4.46 31.74 19.29
C ARG A 26 3.45 31.34 18.22
N PRO A 27 3.90 30.93 17.02
CA PRO A 27 2.98 30.32 16.07
C PRO A 27 2.38 29.15 16.84
N SER A 28 1.09 29.22 17.14
CA SER A 28 0.36 28.04 17.52
C SER A 28 0.50 27.12 16.32
N THR A 29 1.46 26.20 16.38
CA THR A 29 1.42 25.01 15.56
C THR A 29 0.12 24.36 15.95
N ARG A 30 -0.97 24.77 15.28
CA ARG A 30 -2.19 23.99 15.25
C ARG A 30 -1.75 22.67 14.64
N VAL A 31 -1.46 21.72 15.52
CA VAL A 31 -1.26 20.34 15.13
C VAL A 31 -2.54 19.97 14.41
N SER A 32 -2.48 19.91 13.10
CA SER A 32 -3.63 19.48 12.30
C SER A 32 -4.11 18.17 12.88
N PRO A 33 -5.42 17.95 13.10
CA PRO A 33 -5.94 16.66 13.54
C PRO A 33 -5.45 15.48 12.69
N GLN A 34 -5.03 15.75 11.45
CA GLN A 34 -4.40 14.77 10.55
C GLN A 34 -3.02 14.27 11.00
N THR A 35 -2.29 15.03 11.85
CA THR A 35 -0.96 14.57 12.28
C THR A 35 -0.98 13.30 13.10
N GLY A 36 -2.08 13.01 13.80
CA GLY A 36 -2.26 11.75 14.52
C GLY A 36 -2.48 10.56 13.58
N LEU A 37 -3.23 10.77 12.50
CA LEU A 37 -3.51 9.77 11.48
C LEU A 37 -2.32 9.50 10.58
N ALA A 38 -1.64 10.57 10.13
CA ALA A 38 -0.43 10.50 9.33
C ALA A 38 0.73 9.77 10.06
N ARG A 39 0.63 9.55 11.36
CA ARG A 39 1.60 8.78 12.15
C ARG A 39 1.23 7.31 12.31
N ASN A 40 0.12 6.84 11.74
CA ASN A 40 -0.14 5.42 11.69
C ASN A 40 0.84 4.76 10.70
N PRO A 41 1.78 3.90 11.16
CA PRO A 41 2.84 3.36 10.32
C PRO A 41 2.36 2.35 9.27
N VAL A 42 1.07 2.03 9.24
CA VAL A 42 0.45 1.10 8.28
C VAL A 42 -0.56 1.78 7.37
N LEU A 43 -0.66 3.11 7.42
CA LEU A 43 -1.61 3.87 6.62
C LEU A 43 -0.88 4.89 5.77
N ASP A 44 -1.20 4.95 4.47
CA ASP A 44 -0.72 6.02 3.58
C ASP A 44 -1.17 7.37 4.14
N PRO A 45 -0.25 8.26 4.54
CA PRO A 45 -0.59 9.59 5.07
C PRO A 45 -1.13 10.52 3.99
N GLY A 46 -1.08 10.10 2.73
CA GLY A 46 -1.44 10.87 1.55
C GLY A 46 -0.38 11.88 1.15
N THR A 47 -0.07 11.89 -0.13
CA THR A 47 0.88 12.83 -0.73
C THR A 47 0.19 14.15 -1.05
N VAL A 48 0.74 15.26 -0.58
CA VAL A 48 0.29 16.61 -0.96
C VAL A 48 0.58 16.84 -2.43
N LEU A 49 -0.45 17.23 -3.17
CA LEU A 49 -0.35 17.54 -4.59
C LEU A 49 -0.51 19.05 -4.82
N HIS A 50 0.02 19.50 -5.94
CA HIS A 50 -0.06 20.89 -6.36
C HIS A 50 -0.57 21.00 -7.81
N GLY A 51 -1.10 22.15 -8.16
CA GLY A 51 -1.62 22.41 -9.50
C GLY A 51 -3.11 22.12 -9.66
N ARG A 52 -3.61 22.22 -10.88
CA ARG A 52 -5.01 21.93 -11.21
C ARG A 52 -5.18 20.47 -11.57
N ALA A 53 -6.30 19.89 -11.12
CA ALA A 53 -6.73 18.59 -11.61
C ALA A 53 -7.01 18.67 -13.12
N ALA A 54 -6.58 17.67 -13.86
CA ALA A 54 -6.86 17.54 -15.29
C ALA A 54 -8.37 17.42 -15.49
N ASP A 55 -8.96 18.30 -16.30
CA ASP A 55 -10.39 18.24 -16.58
C ASP A 55 -10.70 17.11 -17.56
N PHE A 56 -11.87 16.55 -17.43
CA PHE A 56 -12.41 15.52 -18.31
C PHE A 56 -13.91 15.71 -18.50
N THR A 57 -14.44 15.14 -19.58
CA THR A 57 -15.89 15.00 -19.80
C THR A 57 -16.17 13.57 -20.22
N LEU A 58 -16.84 12.80 -19.36
CA LEU A 58 -17.14 11.38 -19.53
C LEU A 58 -18.64 11.13 -19.40
N ALA A 59 -19.10 9.90 -19.64
CA ALA A 59 -20.50 9.52 -19.40
C ALA A 59 -20.63 8.89 -18.00
N ASP A 60 -21.65 9.27 -17.23
CA ASP A 60 -21.97 8.62 -15.97
C ASP A 60 -22.74 7.30 -16.18
N GLU A 61 -23.03 6.60 -15.10
CA GLU A 61 -23.79 5.35 -15.07
C GLU A 61 -25.23 5.43 -15.59
N PHE A 62 -25.68 6.64 -15.92
CA PHE A 62 -26.97 6.92 -16.58
C PHE A 62 -26.81 7.43 -18.02
N GLY A 63 -25.59 7.46 -18.55
CA GLY A 63 -25.27 7.95 -19.89
C GLY A 63 -25.21 9.47 -20.02
N ARG A 64 -25.30 10.22 -18.91
CA ARG A 64 -25.25 11.69 -18.92
C ARG A 64 -23.81 12.17 -18.97
N ARG A 65 -23.55 13.23 -19.72
CA ARG A 65 -22.23 13.84 -19.79
C ARG A 65 -21.90 14.56 -18.48
N VAL A 66 -20.76 14.22 -17.89
CA VAL A 66 -20.26 14.77 -16.64
C VAL A 66 -18.82 15.26 -16.84
N SER A 67 -18.56 16.52 -16.46
CA SER A 67 -17.22 17.11 -16.46
C SER A 67 -16.76 17.32 -15.01
N LEU A 68 -15.46 17.16 -14.74
CA LEU A 68 -14.92 17.48 -13.41
C LEU A 68 -15.19 18.95 -13.04
N SER A 69 -15.06 19.85 -14.02
CA SER A 69 -15.32 21.27 -13.83
C SER A 69 -16.74 21.61 -13.38
N SER A 70 -17.73 20.73 -13.62
CA SER A 70 -19.12 20.94 -13.16
C SER A 70 -19.29 20.85 -11.64
N PHE A 71 -18.27 20.37 -10.92
CA PHE A 71 -18.27 20.25 -9.46
C PHE A 71 -17.50 21.38 -8.74
N ARG A 72 -17.23 22.50 -9.43
CA ARG A 72 -16.66 23.68 -8.78
C ARG A 72 -17.52 24.10 -7.59
N GLY A 73 -16.87 24.50 -6.48
CA GLY A 73 -17.55 24.80 -5.22
C GLY A 73 -17.72 23.59 -4.28
N LYS A 74 -17.50 22.37 -4.78
CA LYS A 74 -17.48 21.14 -3.97
C LYS A 74 -16.06 20.58 -3.85
N VAL A 75 -15.79 19.89 -2.76
CA VAL A 75 -14.64 18.96 -2.70
C VAL A 75 -15.01 17.73 -3.51
N VAL A 76 -14.08 17.24 -4.32
CA VAL A 76 -14.27 16.00 -5.09
C VAL A 76 -13.31 14.94 -4.55
N ILE A 77 -13.85 13.76 -4.21
CA ILE A 77 -13.05 12.54 -3.96
C ILE A 77 -13.19 11.68 -5.21
N LEU A 78 -12.07 11.48 -5.90
CA LEU A 78 -12.00 10.81 -7.20
C LEU A 78 -11.21 9.52 -7.07
N ALA A 79 -11.86 8.38 -7.38
CA ALA A 79 -11.24 7.06 -7.47
C ALA A 79 -11.11 6.58 -8.91
N PHE A 80 -10.18 5.67 -9.16
CA PHE A 80 -10.10 4.88 -10.37
C PHE A 80 -10.44 3.43 -10.01
N ASN A 81 -11.52 2.91 -10.57
CA ASN A 81 -12.09 1.61 -10.19
C ASN A 81 -12.34 0.76 -11.43
N ASP A 82 -12.04 -0.51 -11.35
CA ASP A 82 -12.48 -1.49 -12.35
C ASP A 82 -13.98 -1.74 -12.19
N SER A 83 -14.73 -1.58 -13.29
CA SER A 83 -16.20 -1.77 -13.32
C SER A 83 -16.64 -3.23 -13.13
N GLN A 84 -15.73 -4.18 -13.15
CA GLN A 84 -15.98 -5.61 -12.89
C GLN A 84 -15.29 -6.10 -11.60
N CYS A 85 -14.60 -5.24 -10.89
CA CYS A 85 -13.94 -5.58 -9.64
C CYS A 85 -14.96 -5.91 -8.55
N THR A 86 -14.78 -7.06 -7.92
CA THR A 86 -15.60 -7.50 -6.79
C THR A 86 -14.80 -7.57 -5.48
N THR A 87 -13.55 -7.16 -5.51
CA THR A 87 -12.58 -7.31 -4.41
C THR A 87 -12.26 -5.97 -3.73
N VAL A 88 -11.20 -5.31 -4.12
CA VAL A 88 -10.67 -4.09 -3.47
C VAL A 88 -11.48 -2.84 -3.76
N CYS A 89 -12.00 -2.72 -4.99
CA CYS A 89 -12.74 -1.53 -5.39
C CYS A 89 -14.00 -1.27 -4.54
N PRO A 90 -14.81 -2.29 -4.14
CA PRO A 90 -15.90 -2.09 -3.20
C PRO A 90 -15.46 -1.53 -1.85
N LEU A 91 -14.29 -1.94 -1.35
CA LEU A 91 -13.75 -1.43 -0.08
C LEU A 91 -13.34 0.04 -0.20
N THR A 92 -12.70 0.40 -1.31
CA THR A 92 -12.36 1.79 -1.63
C THR A 92 -13.61 2.67 -1.68
N THR A 93 -14.68 2.21 -2.33
CA THR A 93 -15.94 2.95 -2.38
C THR A 93 -16.60 3.07 -1.02
N THR A 94 -16.50 2.05 -0.17
CA THR A 94 -16.96 2.12 1.23
C THR A 94 -16.23 3.23 1.98
N ALA A 95 -14.92 3.32 1.89
CA ALA A 95 -14.14 4.40 2.52
C ALA A 95 -14.59 5.80 2.03
N MET A 96 -14.92 5.93 0.74
CA MET A 96 -15.41 7.19 0.17
C MET A 96 -16.79 7.58 0.74
N VAL A 97 -17.70 6.61 0.89
CA VAL A 97 -19.04 6.82 1.47
C VAL A 97 -18.91 7.17 2.96
N ASP A 98 -18.11 6.42 3.70
CA ASP A 98 -17.83 6.69 5.13
C ASP A 98 -17.30 8.11 5.34
N ALA A 99 -16.39 8.57 4.49
CA ALA A 99 -15.85 9.92 4.55
C ALA A 99 -16.97 10.99 4.43
N LYS A 100 -17.90 10.78 3.51
CA LYS A 100 -19.04 11.69 3.31
C LYS A 100 -20.00 11.64 4.49
N GLU A 101 -20.27 10.46 5.05
CA GLU A 101 -21.15 10.29 6.22
C GLU A 101 -20.56 10.92 7.49
N MET A 102 -19.24 10.79 7.70
CA MET A 102 -18.53 11.40 8.81
C MET A 102 -18.60 12.93 8.82
N LEU A 103 -18.83 13.54 7.67
CA LEU A 103 -19.04 14.98 7.53
C LEU A 103 -20.49 15.43 7.83
N GLY A 104 -21.43 14.49 8.01
CA GLY A 104 -22.84 14.77 8.28
C GLY A 104 -23.45 15.68 7.21
N ALA A 105 -24.13 16.78 7.60
CA ALA A 105 -24.73 17.72 6.66
C ALA A 105 -23.73 18.32 5.66
N ALA A 106 -22.47 18.49 6.07
CA ALA A 106 -21.43 19.01 5.19
C ALA A 106 -21.02 18.02 4.08
N GLY A 107 -21.36 16.73 4.20
CA GLY A 107 -21.16 15.72 3.17
C GLY A 107 -21.87 16.07 1.84
N SER A 108 -22.92 16.89 1.86
CA SER A 108 -23.57 17.40 0.65
C SER A 108 -22.66 18.29 -0.21
N ARG A 109 -21.60 18.86 0.39
CA ARG A 109 -20.57 19.66 -0.28
C ARG A 109 -19.40 18.81 -0.80
N VAL A 110 -19.47 17.48 -0.65
CA VAL A 110 -18.49 16.52 -1.17
C VAL A 110 -19.13 15.70 -2.28
N GLN A 111 -18.47 15.65 -3.44
CA GLN A 111 -18.86 14.81 -4.57
C GLN A 111 -17.92 13.63 -4.65
N LEU A 112 -18.50 12.42 -4.71
CA LEU A 112 -17.76 11.20 -4.99
C LEU A 112 -17.80 10.92 -6.49
N LEU A 113 -16.64 10.62 -7.09
CA LEU A 113 -16.50 10.25 -8.48
C LEU A 113 -15.69 8.96 -8.61
N GLY A 114 -16.09 8.05 -9.47
CA GLY A 114 -15.29 6.96 -9.97
C GLY A 114 -14.99 7.19 -11.46
N ILE A 115 -13.81 6.81 -11.92
CA ILE A 115 -13.48 6.67 -13.34
C ILE A 115 -13.17 5.20 -13.58
N ASP A 116 -13.78 4.64 -14.62
CA ASP A 116 -13.59 3.26 -15.00
C ASP A 116 -12.14 3.01 -15.40
N ALA A 117 -11.52 2.02 -14.76
CA ALA A 117 -10.16 1.55 -15.02
C ALA A 117 -10.12 0.17 -15.68
N ASN A 118 -11.25 -0.33 -16.19
CA ASN A 118 -11.31 -1.59 -16.92
C ASN A 118 -11.24 -1.35 -18.45
N PRO A 119 -10.15 -1.77 -19.13
CA PRO A 119 -10.03 -1.59 -20.57
C PRO A 119 -10.97 -2.48 -21.38
N SER A 120 -11.54 -3.52 -20.78
CA SER A 120 -12.38 -4.52 -21.45
C SER A 120 -13.89 -4.32 -21.20
N ALA A 121 -14.28 -3.47 -20.24
CA ALA A 121 -15.66 -3.27 -19.81
C ALA A 121 -15.97 -1.76 -19.67
N THR A 122 -15.92 -1.03 -20.78
CA THR A 122 -16.01 0.44 -20.81
C THR A 122 -17.41 0.99 -21.11
N SER A 123 -18.46 0.17 -21.02
CA SER A 123 -19.81 0.60 -21.34
C SER A 123 -20.53 1.25 -20.14
N VAL A 124 -21.53 2.09 -20.44
CA VAL A 124 -22.45 2.63 -19.40
C VAL A 124 -23.13 1.49 -18.62
N LYS A 125 -23.40 0.36 -19.28
CA LYS A 125 -24.00 -0.82 -18.64
C LYS A 125 -23.06 -1.39 -17.57
N ASP A 126 -21.76 -1.45 -17.83
CA ASP A 126 -20.78 -2.01 -16.90
C ASP A 126 -20.66 -1.15 -15.63
N VAL A 127 -20.44 0.16 -15.76
CA VAL A 127 -20.34 1.07 -14.61
C VAL A 127 -21.66 1.18 -13.83
N ARG A 128 -22.80 1.04 -14.51
CA ARG A 128 -24.11 0.97 -13.86
C ARG A 128 -24.29 -0.36 -13.11
N GLY A 129 -23.88 -1.46 -13.71
CA GLY A 129 -23.88 -2.78 -13.09
C GLY A 129 -23.10 -2.79 -11.79
N TYR A 130 -21.86 -2.30 -11.81
CA TYR A 130 -21.04 -2.12 -10.61
C TYR A 130 -21.77 -1.28 -9.54
N SER A 131 -22.23 -0.07 -9.90
CA SER A 131 -22.88 0.84 -8.95
C SER A 131 -24.14 0.22 -8.33
N THR A 132 -24.88 -0.58 -9.10
CA THR A 132 -26.06 -1.31 -8.60
C THR A 132 -25.68 -2.41 -7.63
N THR A 133 -24.71 -3.25 -7.99
CA THR A 133 -24.27 -4.42 -7.21
C THR A 133 -23.68 -4.01 -5.86
N HIS A 134 -22.93 -2.90 -5.82
CA HIS A 134 -22.24 -2.43 -4.62
C HIS A 134 -22.96 -1.29 -3.88
N GLY A 135 -24.25 -1.05 -4.17
CA GLY A 135 -25.06 -0.04 -3.46
C GLY A 135 -24.63 1.41 -3.71
N MET A 136 -23.82 1.65 -4.74
CA MET A 136 -23.26 2.96 -5.06
C MET A 136 -24.16 3.82 -5.96
N LEU A 137 -25.24 3.24 -6.51
CA LEU A 137 -26.18 3.98 -7.33
C LEU A 137 -26.75 5.15 -6.52
N HIS A 138 -26.58 6.39 -6.95
CA HIS A 138 -26.94 7.62 -6.23
C HIS A 138 -25.96 8.09 -5.13
N GLN A 139 -24.92 7.31 -4.78
CA GLN A 139 -23.89 7.76 -3.84
C GLN A 139 -22.78 8.56 -4.54
N TRP A 140 -22.45 8.16 -5.76
CA TRP A 140 -21.40 8.77 -6.57
C TRP A 140 -21.81 9.00 -8.02
N ARG A 141 -20.84 9.31 -8.90
CA ARG A 141 -20.94 9.18 -10.35
C ARG A 141 -19.81 8.29 -10.80
N PHE A 142 -20.15 7.16 -11.41
CA PHE A 142 -19.15 6.27 -11.99
C PHE A 142 -19.07 6.52 -13.49
N LEU A 143 -17.92 7.02 -13.92
CA LEU A 143 -17.73 7.63 -15.23
C LEU A 143 -16.99 6.70 -16.17
N THR A 144 -17.46 6.59 -17.40
CA THR A 144 -16.85 5.79 -18.45
C THR A 144 -16.82 6.51 -19.80
N ALA A 145 -16.09 5.97 -20.77
CA ALA A 145 -16.03 6.43 -22.15
C ALA A 145 -15.38 5.33 -23.02
N PRO A 146 -15.38 5.46 -24.36
CA PRO A 146 -14.54 4.61 -25.21
C PRO A 146 -13.07 4.60 -24.76
N LEU A 147 -12.44 3.42 -24.82
CA LEU A 147 -11.11 3.17 -24.25
C LEU A 147 -10.05 4.23 -24.57
N PRO A 148 -9.88 4.73 -25.83
CA PRO A 148 -8.86 5.75 -26.10
C PRO A 148 -9.05 7.06 -25.32
N LYS A 149 -10.28 7.33 -24.86
CA LYS A 149 -10.57 8.50 -24.03
C LYS A 149 -10.28 8.24 -22.57
N LEU A 150 -10.59 7.05 -22.06
CA LEU A 150 -10.22 6.62 -20.71
C LEU A 150 -8.69 6.61 -20.55
N GLU A 151 -7.95 6.03 -21.50
CA GLU A 151 -6.48 5.99 -21.48
C GLU A 151 -5.85 7.40 -21.37
N ARG A 152 -6.42 8.40 -22.08
CA ARG A 152 -5.95 9.78 -21.94
C ARG A 152 -6.17 10.32 -20.53
N VAL A 153 -7.32 10.00 -19.92
CA VAL A 153 -7.62 10.41 -18.54
C VAL A 153 -6.69 9.67 -17.57
N TRP A 154 -6.54 8.35 -17.70
CA TRP A 154 -5.60 7.57 -16.86
C TRP A 154 -4.19 8.16 -16.92
N LYS A 155 -3.69 8.43 -18.14
CA LYS A 155 -2.38 9.06 -18.32
C LYS A 155 -2.27 10.42 -17.63
N SER A 156 -3.30 11.25 -17.69
CA SER A 156 -3.28 12.59 -17.08
C SER A 156 -3.25 12.57 -15.55
N TYR A 157 -3.67 11.46 -14.94
CA TYR A 157 -3.63 11.23 -13.48
C TYR A 157 -2.52 10.27 -13.05
N GLY A 158 -1.71 9.77 -13.99
CA GLY A 158 -0.63 8.82 -13.67
C GLY A 158 -1.13 7.43 -13.29
N ILE A 159 -2.33 7.06 -13.76
CA ILE A 159 -2.91 5.74 -13.50
C ILE A 159 -2.36 4.74 -14.50
N ALA A 160 -1.72 3.71 -14.01
CA ALA A 160 -1.35 2.51 -14.76
C ALA A 160 -2.53 1.53 -14.78
N VAL A 161 -2.74 0.88 -15.91
CA VAL A 161 -3.70 -0.20 -16.06
C VAL A 161 -3.03 -1.31 -16.86
N GLN A 162 -3.08 -2.54 -16.37
CA GLN A 162 -2.52 -3.73 -17.02
C GLN A 162 -3.48 -4.90 -16.93
N ILE A 163 -3.38 -5.80 -17.89
CA ILE A 163 -4.09 -7.10 -17.85
C ILE A 163 -3.05 -8.17 -17.51
N ILE A 164 -3.16 -8.74 -16.32
CA ILE A 164 -2.28 -9.81 -15.84
C ILE A 164 -3.10 -11.09 -15.73
N ARG A 165 -2.81 -12.08 -16.58
CA ARG A 165 -3.52 -13.37 -16.60
C ARG A 165 -5.05 -13.26 -16.69
N GLY A 166 -5.54 -12.24 -17.41
CA GLY A 166 -6.97 -12.00 -17.60
C GLY A 166 -7.63 -11.19 -16.48
N GLN A 167 -6.88 -10.79 -15.46
CA GLN A 167 -7.35 -9.85 -14.43
C GLN A 167 -6.87 -8.44 -14.73
N ILE A 168 -7.67 -7.47 -14.33
CA ILE A 168 -7.35 -6.06 -14.43
C ILE A 168 -6.61 -5.65 -13.15
N ASP A 169 -5.39 -5.19 -13.34
CA ASP A 169 -4.59 -4.59 -12.28
C ASP A 169 -4.35 -3.12 -12.60
N HIS A 170 -4.60 -2.23 -11.67
CA HIS A 170 -4.49 -0.79 -11.88
C HIS A 170 -4.01 -0.06 -10.62
N THR A 171 -3.45 1.14 -10.80
CA THR A 171 -3.03 1.98 -9.66
C THR A 171 -4.24 2.31 -8.77
N PRO A 172 -4.26 1.88 -7.50
CA PRO A 172 -5.38 2.07 -6.59
C PRO A 172 -5.35 3.48 -5.97
N ALA A 173 -5.55 4.50 -6.78
CA ALA A 173 -5.38 5.90 -6.41
C ALA A 173 -6.70 6.60 -6.09
N LEU A 174 -6.70 7.35 -4.98
CA LEU A 174 -7.74 8.26 -4.54
C LEU A 174 -7.22 9.69 -4.52
N PHE A 175 -7.80 10.55 -5.34
CA PHE A 175 -7.45 11.97 -5.39
C PHE A 175 -8.48 12.78 -4.62
N VAL A 176 -8.01 13.70 -3.77
CA VAL A 176 -8.85 14.75 -3.18
C VAL A 176 -8.60 16.06 -3.92
N ILE A 177 -9.67 16.65 -4.44
CA ILE A 177 -9.65 17.87 -5.26
C ILE A 177 -10.47 18.95 -4.56
N GLY A 178 -9.87 20.09 -4.34
CA GLY A 178 -10.51 21.21 -3.64
C GLY A 178 -11.64 21.88 -4.46
N PRO A 179 -12.48 22.70 -3.82
CA PRO A 179 -13.60 23.39 -4.47
C PRO A 179 -13.19 24.28 -5.65
N ASN A 180 -11.95 24.77 -5.64
CA ASN A 180 -11.35 25.56 -6.72
C ASN A 180 -10.78 24.71 -7.87
N GLY A 181 -10.89 23.37 -7.79
CA GLY A 181 -10.38 22.40 -8.75
C GLY A 181 -8.88 22.21 -8.72
N LYS A 182 -8.21 22.58 -7.65
CA LYS A 182 -6.81 22.25 -7.42
C LYS A 182 -6.71 20.85 -6.78
N LEU A 183 -5.73 20.10 -7.20
CA LEU A 183 -5.33 18.87 -6.51
C LEU A 183 -4.88 19.23 -5.09
N ALA A 184 -5.34 18.50 -4.10
CA ALA A 184 -4.95 18.68 -2.71
C ALA A 184 -4.10 17.50 -2.24
N ARG A 185 -4.59 16.26 -2.43
CA ARG A 185 -3.90 15.08 -1.92
C ARG A 185 -4.19 13.84 -2.76
N LEU A 186 -3.22 12.94 -2.80
CA LEU A 186 -3.32 11.59 -3.35
C LEU A 186 -3.12 10.59 -2.22
N TYR A 187 -4.02 9.63 -2.13
CA TYR A 187 -3.86 8.43 -1.31
C TYR A 187 -3.78 7.21 -2.21
N LEU A 188 -2.93 6.26 -1.85
CA LEU A 188 -2.98 4.92 -2.40
C LEU A 188 -3.86 4.07 -1.50
N THR A 189 -4.87 3.43 -2.06
CA THR A 189 -5.61 2.40 -1.33
C THR A 189 -4.65 1.25 -1.13
N GLN A 190 -4.32 0.96 0.12
CA GLN A 190 -3.54 -0.22 0.44
C GLN A 190 -4.45 -1.45 0.36
N MET A 191 -3.86 -2.55 -0.04
CA MET A 191 -4.48 -3.87 0.04
C MET A 191 -4.51 -4.40 1.49
N SER A 192 -4.30 -3.53 2.48
CA SER A 192 -4.45 -3.80 3.90
C SER A 192 -5.88 -3.44 4.30
N TYR A 193 -6.68 -4.43 4.44
CA TYR A 193 -8.12 -4.29 4.65
C TYR A 193 -8.50 -3.65 6.00
N GLY A 194 -7.72 -3.89 7.04
CA GLY A 194 -7.89 -3.22 8.34
C GLY A 194 -7.71 -1.70 8.28
N SER A 195 -7.19 -1.17 7.18
CA SER A 195 -6.98 0.27 6.98
C SER A 195 -8.17 1.01 6.35
N ILE A 196 -9.16 0.32 5.80
CA ILE A 196 -10.28 0.96 5.06
C ILE A 196 -11.08 1.96 5.91
N PRO A 197 -11.52 1.65 7.12
CA PRO A 197 -12.20 2.62 7.97
C PRO A 197 -11.34 3.85 8.29
N GLN A 198 -10.03 3.66 8.42
CA GLN A 198 -9.06 4.72 8.69
C GLN A 198 -8.82 5.58 7.44
N LEU A 199 -8.84 4.98 6.25
CA LEU A 199 -8.81 5.70 4.98
C LEU A 199 -10.04 6.61 4.83
N GLY A 200 -11.24 6.11 5.14
CA GLY A 200 -12.47 6.92 5.17
C GLY A 200 -12.33 8.15 6.06
N GLN A 201 -11.69 7.99 7.19
CA GLN A 201 -11.45 9.06 8.14
C GLN A 201 -10.41 10.08 7.64
N LEU A 202 -9.32 9.62 7.00
CA LEU A 202 -8.34 10.51 6.35
C LEU A 202 -9.00 11.35 5.28
N LEU A 203 -9.81 10.73 4.42
CA LEU A 203 -10.56 11.42 3.37
C LEU A 203 -11.54 12.45 3.94
N ALA A 204 -12.23 12.12 5.05
CA ALA A 204 -13.15 13.06 5.73
C ALA A 204 -12.42 14.28 6.29
N HIS A 205 -11.27 14.07 6.94
CA HIS A 205 -10.46 15.17 7.49
C HIS A 205 -9.86 16.04 6.38
N GLU A 206 -9.38 15.45 5.30
CA GLU A 206 -8.87 16.21 4.15
C GLU A 206 -9.99 17.03 3.52
N ALA A 207 -11.15 16.42 3.27
CA ALA A 207 -12.30 17.13 2.73
C ALA A 207 -12.78 18.28 3.66
N SER A 208 -12.81 18.04 4.98
CA SER A 208 -13.13 19.08 5.97
C SER A 208 -12.17 20.26 5.91
N SER A 209 -10.86 20.00 5.80
CA SER A 209 -9.84 21.05 5.73
C SER A 209 -9.98 21.96 4.50
N LEU A 210 -10.56 21.45 3.42
CA LEU A 210 -10.77 22.15 2.16
C LEU A 210 -12.12 22.86 2.07
N LEU A 211 -13.07 22.54 2.94
CA LEU A 211 -14.39 23.15 2.99
C LEU A 211 -14.38 24.41 3.87
N SER A 212 -15.15 25.43 3.46
CA SER A 212 -15.36 26.62 4.29
C SER A 212 -16.00 26.25 5.62
N GLY A 213 -15.51 26.86 6.70
CA GLY A 213 -15.99 26.61 8.07
C GLY A 213 -15.42 25.33 8.70
N HIS A 214 -14.55 24.58 7.99
CA HIS A 214 -13.88 23.39 8.50
C HIS A 214 -14.81 22.48 9.33
N PRO A 215 -15.86 21.90 8.70
CA PRO A 215 -16.90 21.16 9.41
C PRO A 215 -16.30 20.03 10.25
N HIS A 216 -16.86 19.82 11.43
CA HIS A 216 -16.43 18.77 12.34
C HIS A 216 -16.62 17.39 11.71
N VAL A 217 -15.57 16.57 11.73
CA VAL A 217 -15.61 15.16 11.29
C VAL A 217 -16.14 14.32 12.43
N ARG A 218 -17.28 13.67 12.24
CA ARG A 218 -17.89 12.75 13.21
C ARG A 218 -17.18 11.40 13.13
N SER A 219 -16.03 11.30 13.76
CA SER A 219 -15.32 10.02 13.82
C SER A 219 -15.96 9.11 14.87
N ARG A 220 -16.36 7.92 14.47
CA ARG A 220 -16.74 6.83 15.39
C ARG A 220 -15.54 5.94 15.72
N LEU A 221 -14.41 6.15 15.05
CA LEU A 221 -13.25 5.30 15.19
C LEU A 221 -12.30 5.89 16.23
N SER A 222 -12.00 5.07 17.22
CA SER A 222 -10.85 5.30 18.08
C SER A 222 -9.59 5.14 17.22
N TYR A 223 -8.74 6.16 17.19
CA TYR A 223 -7.42 6.09 16.54
C TYR A 223 -6.39 5.28 17.35
N ALA A 224 -6.80 4.32 18.15
CA ALA A 224 -5.87 3.35 18.63
C ALA A 224 -5.21 2.73 17.38
N GLN A 225 -3.91 2.94 17.23
CA GLN A 225 -3.13 2.24 16.21
C GLN A 225 -3.46 0.77 16.35
N VAL A 226 -4.15 0.22 15.38
CA VAL A 226 -4.37 -1.21 15.32
C VAL A 226 -3.03 -1.78 14.82
N ALA A 227 -2.12 -2.03 15.76
CA ALA A 227 -0.82 -2.58 15.42
C ALA A 227 -1.02 -3.96 14.78
N ALA A 228 -0.44 -4.14 13.60
CA ALA A 228 -0.38 -5.44 12.93
C ALA A 228 0.21 -6.51 13.86
N VAL A 229 -0.35 -7.70 13.84
CA VAL A 229 0.14 -8.82 14.66
C VAL A 229 1.18 -9.59 13.87
N SER A 230 2.46 -9.35 14.18
CA SER A 230 3.58 -10.05 13.53
C SER A 230 3.38 -11.58 13.58
N PRO A 231 3.74 -12.32 12.52
CA PRO A 231 3.77 -13.79 12.54
C PRO A 231 4.62 -14.40 13.64
N SER A 232 5.56 -13.65 14.21
CA SER A 232 6.38 -14.04 15.37
C SER A 232 5.71 -13.76 16.73
N THR A 233 4.49 -13.21 16.74
CA THR A 233 3.70 -12.95 17.95
C THR A 233 2.60 -14.02 18.09
N ALA A 234 2.50 -14.62 19.25
CA ALA A 234 1.41 -15.57 19.54
C ALA A 234 0.09 -14.81 19.69
N VAL A 235 -0.95 -15.31 19.03
CA VAL A 235 -2.31 -14.76 19.09
C VAL A 235 -3.33 -15.88 18.99
N SER A 236 -4.44 -15.76 19.70
CA SER A 236 -5.60 -16.63 19.59
C SER A 236 -6.72 -15.90 18.86
N LEU A 237 -7.26 -16.54 17.84
CA LEU A 237 -8.41 -16.02 17.07
C LEU A 237 -9.62 -16.95 17.25
N PRO A 238 -10.86 -16.42 17.23
CA PRO A 238 -12.05 -17.23 17.19
C PRO A 238 -11.99 -18.22 16.00
N ARG A 239 -12.48 -19.43 16.23
CA ARG A 239 -12.60 -20.47 15.19
C ARG A 239 -14.02 -20.51 14.66
N ALA A 240 -14.17 -20.63 13.34
CA ALA A 240 -15.47 -20.94 12.74
C ALA A 240 -15.98 -22.29 13.27
N GLY A 241 -17.21 -22.27 13.81
CA GLY A 241 -17.80 -23.44 14.46
C GLY A 241 -17.48 -23.59 15.96
N GLY A 242 -16.78 -22.63 16.55
CA GLY A 242 -16.50 -22.56 18.00
C GLY A 242 -15.07 -22.95 18.39
N GLY A 243 -14.64 -22.45 19.54
CA GLY A 243 -13.27 -22.57 20.03
C GLY A 243 -12.32 -21.53 19.45
N GLU A 244 -11.03 -21.79 19.52
CA GLU A 244 -9.97 -20.89 19.11
C GLU A 244 -8.97 -21.56 18.17
N VAL A 245 -8.27 -20.74 17.40
CA VAL A 245 -7.09 -21.12 16.58
C VAL A 245 -5.92 -20.29 17.06
N HIS A 246 -4.85 -20.98 17.47
CA HIS A 246 -3.62 -20.33 17.89
C HIS A 246 -2.69 -20.12 16.69
N LEU A 247 -2.28 -18.88 16.48
CA LEU A 247 -1.35 -18.46 15.43
C LEU A 247 -0.07 -17.93 16.07
N GLY A 248 1.00 -17.83 15.27
CA GLY A 248 2.32 -17.38 15.72
C GLY A 248 3.34 -18.51 15.85
N PRO A 249 4.38 -18.35 16.71
CA PRO A 249 5.40 -19.35 16.95
C PRO A 249 4.83 -20.66 17.49
N GLY A 250 5.50 -21.77 17.17
CA GLY A 250 5.04 -23.10 17.59
C GLY A 250 6.10 -24.17 17.44
N SER A 251 5.72 -25.44 17.57
CA SER A 251 6.64 -26.61 17.53
C SER A 251 7.23 -26.91 16.15
N GLY A 252 6.77 -26.21 15.10
CA GLY A 252 7.25 -26.44 13.74
C GLY A 252 6.65 -25.45 12.74
N PRO A 253 7.06 -25.56 11.46
CA PRO A 253 6.52 -24.72 10.40
C PRO A 253 4.99 -24.86 10.25
N ARG A 254 4.33 -23.81 9.78
CA ARG A 254 2.88 -23.75 9.58
C ARG A 254 2.54 -23.14 8.23
N LEU A 255 1.61 -23.77 7.52
CA LEU A 255 1.02 -23.23 6.30
C LEU A 255 -0.32 -22.57 6.64
N ARG A 256 -0.55 -21.37 6.14
CA ARG A 256 -1.81 -20.64 6.31
C ARG A 256 -2.30 -20.14 4.96
N MET A 257 -3.63 -20.07 4.80
CA MET A 257 -4.26 -19.39 3.68
C MET A 257 -5.21 -18.32 4.23
N PHE A 258 -4.98 -17.08 3.86
CA PHE A 258 -5.88 -15.96 4.12
C PHE A 258 -6.89 -15.85 2.98
N PHE A 259 -8.14 -15.51 3.32
CA PHE A 259 -9.22 -15.38 2.35
C PHE A 259 -10.38 -14.55 2.92
N ALA A 260 -11.20 -14.01 2.01
CA ALA A 260 -12.52 -13.48 2.30
C ALA A 260 -13.58 -14.18 1.43
N THR A 261 -14.81 -14.31 1.91
CA THR A 261 -15.85 -15.13 1.23
C THR A 261 -16.31 -14.54 -0.10
N TRP A 262 -16.16 -13.23 -0.30
CA TRP A 262 -16.49 -12.56 -1.55
C TRP A 262 -15.54 -12.92 -2.70
N ASP A 263 -14.30 -13.38 -2.45
CA ASP A 263 -13.37 -13.92 -3.45
C ASP A 263 -13.93 -15.15 -4.17
N SER A 264 -14.95 -15.78 -3.60
CA SER A 264 -15.53 -17.01 -4.13
C SER A 264 -16.06 -16.89 -5.57
N GLN A 265 -16.36 -15.68 -6.00
CA GLN A 265 -16.94 -15.42 -7.33
C GLN A 265 -15.87 -15.19 -8.41
N VAL A 266 -14.67 -14.80 -8.03
CA VAL A 266 -13.64 -14.28 -8.96
C VAL A 266 -12.38 -15.13 -9.01
N LEU A 267 -11.83 -15.52 -7.87
CA LEU A 267 -10.47 -16.06 -7.76
C LEU A 267 -10.40 -17.57 -7.48
N GLY A 268 -11.50 -18.29 -7.68
CA GLY A 268 -11.52 -19.74 -7.46
C GLY A 268 -11.26 -20.15 -6.01
N LEU A 269 -11.67 -19.34 -5.03
CA LEU A 269 -11.50 -19.59 -3.60
C LEU A 269 -11.90 -21.01 -3.20
N ARG A 270 -13.05 -21.51 -3.69
CA ARG A 270 -13.51 -22.90 -3.43
C ARG A 270 -12.47 -23.92 -3.86
N THR A 271 -11.90 -23.75 -5.04
CA THR A 271 -10.84 -24.62 -5.57
C THR A 271 -9.60 -24.59 -4.70
N GLN A 272 -9.22 -23.41 -4.17
CA GLN A 272 -8.07 -23.28 -3.27
C GLN A 272 -8.34 -23.92 -1.90
N LEU A 273 -9.53 -23.75 -1.34
CA LEU A 273 -9.93 -24.39 -0.08
C LEU A 273 -9.95 -25.93 -0.23
N GLU A 274 -10.41 -26.45 -1.36
CA GLU A 274 -10.36 -27.88 -1.66
C GLU A 274 -8.92 -28.38 -1.87
N ALA A 275 -8.07 -27.58 -2.51
CA ALA A 275 -6.65 -27.89 -2.64
C ALA A 275 -5.98 -28.04 -1.28
N LEU A 276 -6.32 -27.19 -0.31
CA LEU A 276 -5.87 -27.30 1.07
C LEU A 276 -6.39 -28.55 1.77
N ASN A 277 -7.61 -29.00 1.55
CA ASN A 277 -8.10 -30.27 2.09
C ASN A 277 -7.25 -31.45 1.61
N ARG A 278 -6.87 -31.47 0.33
CA ARG A 278 -6.00 -32.49 -0.27
C ARG A 278 -4.57 -32.36 0.25
N TYR A 279 -4.05 -31.13 0.32
CA TYR A 279 -2.73 -30.89 0.93
C TYR A 279 -2.67 -31.42 2.37
N ARG A 280 -3.69 -31.17 3.20
CA ARG A 280 -3.72 -31.65 4.58
C ARG A 280 -3.62 -33.17 4.68
N ALA A 281 -4.35 -33.89 3.82
CA ALA A 281 -4.26 -35.34 3.79
C ALA A 281 -2.82 -35.82 3.47
N LEU A 282 -2.16 -35.18 2.50
CA LEU A 282 -0.76 -35.43 2.17
C LEU A 282 0.18 -35.03 3.28
N ALA A 283 -0.07 -33.90 3.93
CA ALA A 283 0.79 -33.36 5.00
C ALA A 283 0.87 -34.33 6.19
N THR A 284 -0.27 -34.90 6.60
CA THR A 284 -0.31 -35.90 7.68
C THR A 284 0.51 -37.14 7.33
N ALA A 285 0.39 -37.64 6.08
CA ALA A 285 1.11 -38.83 5.64
C ALA A 285 2.63 -38.62 5.40
N GLN A 286 3.05 -37.39 5.10
CA GLN A 286 4.40 -37.09 4.61
C GLN A 286 5.17 -36.13 5.52
N GLY A 287 4.70 -35.84 6.73
CA GLY A 287 5.36 -34.96 7.68
C GLY A 287 5.53 -33.52 7.21
N LEU A 288 4.60 -33.04 6.37
CA LEU A 288 4.58 -31.64 5.91
C LEU A 288 3.92 -30.72 6.95
N PRO A 289 4.15 -29.41 6.90
CA PRO A 289 3.55 -28.44 7.82
C PRO A 289 2.02 -28.56 7.87
N PRO A 290 1.43 -28.58 9.07
CA PRO A 290 -0.02 -28.52 9.20
C PRO A 290 -0.56 -27.20 8.68
N VAL A 291 -1.84 -27.23 8.25
CA VAL A 291 -2.50 -26.12 7.59
C VAL A 291 -3.66 -25.58 8.43
N SER A 292 -3.88 -24.26 8.35
CA SER A 292 -5.09 -23.56 8.77
C SER A 292 -5.46 -22.53 7.71
N ALA A 293 -6.74 -22.11 7.71
CA ALA A 293 -7.16 -20.93 6.96
C ALA A 293 -7.50 -19.80 7.93
N VAL A 294 -7.44 -18.58 7.46
CA VAL A 294 -7.79 -17.36 8.19
C VAL A 294 -8.76 -16.58 7.32
N ASP A 295 -9.98 -16.44 7.79
CA ASP A 295 -10.98 -15.55 7.22
C ASP A 295 -10.72 -14.14 7.70
N GLU A 296 -10.61 -13.20 6.77
CA GLU A 296 -10.44 -11.80 7.11
C GLU A 296 -11.79 -11.15 7.39
N GLY A 297 -12.32 -11.42 8.59
CA GLY A 297 -13.64 -10.97 9.02
C GLY A 297 -13.86 -9.46 9.00
N SER A 298 -12.75 -8.67 8.98
CA SER A 298 -12.81 -7.21 8.89
C SER A 298 -13.40 -6.71 7.58
N VAL A 299 -13.31 -7.52 6.52
CA VAL A 299 -13.77 -7.17 5.16
C VAL A 299 -14.99 -7.95 4.73
N GLU A 300 -15.46 -8.86 5.55
CA GLU A 300 -16.68 -9.60 5.27
C GLU A 300 -17.90 -8.68 5.26
N PRO A 301 -18.83 -8.83 4.30
CA PRO A 301 -20.00 -7.97 4.21
C PRO A 301 -20.94 -8.10 5.42
N SER A 302 -20.82 -9.18 6.17
CA SER A 302 -21.56 -9.40 7.43
C SER A 302 -20.97 -10.55 8.25
N ALA A 303 -21.21 -10.57 9.55
CA ALA A 303 -20.82 -11.68 10.42
C ALA A 303 -21.40 -13.05 10.01
N SER A 304 -22.47 -13.07 9.20
CA SER A 304 -23.07 -14.29 8.68
C SER A 304 -22.49 -14.78 7.35
N ALA A 305 -21.57 -14.02 6.73
CA ALA A 305 -21.03 -14.35 5.41
C ALA A 305 -20.22 -15.66 5.47
N LEU A 306 -19.24 -15.77 6.34
CA LEU A 306 -18.43 -16.97 6.51
C LEU A 306 -19.26 -18.21 6.85
N PRO A 307 -20.15 -18.23 7.87
CA PRO A 307 -21.01 -19.40 8.14
C PRO A 307 -21.85 -19.84 6.94
N LYS A 308 -22.46 -18.90 6.23
CA LYS A 308 -23.24 -19.19 5.01
C LYS A 308 -22.38 -19.76 3.91
N PHE A 309 -21.19 -19.22 3.73
CA PHE A 309 -20.23 -19.70 2.70
C PHE A 309 -19.79 -21.14 3.02
N LEU A 310 -19.34 -21.39 4.25
CA LEU A 310 -18.89 -22.73 4.68
C LEU A 310 -20.01 -23.78 4.57
N GLY A 311 -21.25 -23.41 4.91
CA GLY A 311 -22.42 -24.28 4.76
C GLY A 311 -22.79 -24.64 3.32
N ARG A 312 -22.23 -23.94 2.31
CA ARG A 312 -22.44 -24.19 0.88
C ARG A 312 -21.30 -24.95 0.21
N LEU A 313 -20.25 -25.30 0.96
CA LEU A 313 -19.15 -26.11 0.42
C LEU A 313 -19.64 -27.53 0.19
N SER A 314 -19.21 -28.13 -0.92
CA SER A 314 -19.54 -29.51 -1.26
C SER A 314 -18.96 -30.53 -0.27
N ARG A 315 -17.89 -30.16 0.41
CA ARG A 315 -17.24 -30.92 1.47
C ARG A 315 -16.80 -30.01 2.60
N PRO A 316 -16.96 -30.42 3.88
CA PRO A 316 -16.43 -29.66 5.01
C PRO A 316 -14.91 -29.49 4.92
N LEU A 317 -14.41 -28.38 5.44
CA LEU A 317 -12.98 -28.17 5.55
C LEU A 317 -12.41 -29.08 6.65
N SER A 318 -11.33 -29.77 6.35
CA SER A 318 -10.69 -30.73 7.26
C SER A 318 -9.67 -30.07 8.21
N TYR A 319 -9.49 -28.78 8.12
CA TYR A 319 -8.56 -27.94 8.89
C TYR A 319 -9.32 -26.78 9.55
N PRO A 320 -8.73 -26.17 10.61
CA PRO A 320 -9.38 -25.07 11.30
C PRO A 320 -9.39 -23.80 10.42
N VAL A 321 -10.49 -23.04 10.56
CA VAL A 321 -10.64 -21.69 10.01
C VAL A 321 -10.69 -20.70 11.16
N ALA A 322 -9.69 -19.81 11.25
CA ALA A 322 -9.66 -18.69 12.19
C ALA A 322 -10.42 -17.52 11.61
N ILE A 323 -10.92 -16.62 12.46
CA ILE A 323 -11.59 -15.38 12.06
C ILE A 323 -10.77 -14.20 12.56
N ASP A 324 -10.12 -13.48 11.65
CA ASP A 324 -9.45 -12.21 11.96
C ASP A 324 -10.41 -11.04 11.80
N GLN A 325 -11.24 -10.83 12.84
CA GLN A 325 -12.26 -9.78 12.84
C GLN A 325 -11.68 -8.37 12.69
N SER A 326 -10.40 -8.18 12.95
CA SER A 326 -9.73 -6.88 12.94
C SER A 326 -8.85 -6.65 11.72
N GLY A 327 -8.55 -7.67 10.92
CA GLY A 327 -7.57 -7.62 9.83
C GLY A 327 -6.10 -7.51 10.30
N ARG A 328 -5.86 -7.46 11.62
CA ARG A 328 -4.52 -7.23 12.20
C ARG A 328 -3.54 -8.37 11.92
N VAL A 329 -4.04 -9.57 11.85
CA VAL A 329 -3.23 -10.75 11.58
C VAL A 329 -2.90 -10.79 10.08
N ALA A 330 -3.86 -10.58 9.21
CA ALA A 330 -3.65 -10.46 7.78
C ALA A 330 -2.60 -9.38 7.48
N ASP A 331 -2.74 -8.18 8.05
CA ASP A 331 -1.76 -7.09 7.94
C ASP A 331 -0.35 -7.52 8.38
N GLY A 332 -0.25 -8.23 9.50
CA GLY A 332 1.03 -8.69 10.04
C GLY A 332 1.69 -9.78 9.20
N TYR A 333 0.89 -10.60 8.53
CA TYR A 333 1.34 -11.62 7.58
C TYR A 333 1.56 -11.05 6.17
N GLN A 334 1.36 -9.72 6.00
CA GLN A 334 1.57 -8.97 4.76
C GLN A 334 0.68 -9.44 3.61
N VAL A 335 -0.54 -9.84 3.94
CA VAL A 335 -1.57 -10.16 2.95
C VAL A 335 -1.88 -8.90 2.16
N GLN A 336 -1.76 -8.97 0.85
CA GLN A 336 -2.02 -7.84 -0.06
C GLN A 336 -3.27 -8.07 -0.91
N ASP A 337 -3.52 -9.33 -1.20
CA ASP A 337 -4.66 -9.78 -1.96
C ASP A 337 -5.09 -11.18 -1.48
N GLU A 338 -6.25 -11.64 -1.86
CA GLU A 338 -6.78 -12.91 -1.39
C GLU A 338 -7.29 -13.74 -2.58
N PRO A 339 -7.16 -15.05 -2.53
CA PRO A 339 -6.54 -15.91 -1.51
C PRO A 339 -5.01 -15.82 -1.48
N TRP A 340 -4.46 -15.75 -0.27
CA TRP A 340 -3.04 -15.57 -0.02
C TRP A 340 -2.48 -16.69 0.86
N PHE A 341 -1.44 -17.39 0.38
CA PHE A 341 -0.78 -18.44 1.17
C PHE A 341 0.49 -17.92 1.84
N VAL A 342 0.71 -18.33 3.07
CA VAL A 342 1.94 -18.03 3.83
C VAL A 342 2.44 -19.27 4.53
N LEU A 343 3.72 -19.60 4.31
CA LEU A 343 4.44 -20.58 5.11
C LEU A 343 5.35 -19.88 6.12
N THR A 344 5.21 -20.21 7.40
CA THR A 344 6.08 -19.68 8.46
C THR A 344 6.93 -20.79 9.07
N SER A 345 8.13 -20.43 9.58
CA SER A 345 8.95 -21.28 10.44
C SER A 345 8.33 -21.47 11.82
N ALA A 346 8.94 -22.33 12.65
CA ALA A 346 8.57 -22.49 14.06
C ALA A 346 8.64 -21.19 14.87
N SER A 347 9.54 -20.26 14.52
CA SER A 347 9.67 -18.95 15.15
C SER A 347 8.73 -17.87 14.59
N GLY A 348 7.88 -18.22 13.62
CA GLY A 348 6.98 -17.26 12.95
C GLY A 348 7.62 -16.50 11.80
N ARG A 349 8.89 -16.76 11.44
CA ARG A 349 9.49 -16.13 10.27
C ARG A 349 8.80 -16.62 8.99
N VAL A 350 8.39 -15.72 8.11
CA VAL A 350 7.86 -16.05 6.78
C VAL A 350 8.96 -16.70 5.95
N LEU A 351 8.69 -17.91 5.44
CA LEU A 351 9.59 -18.70 4.59
C LEU A 351 9.19 -18.59 3.12
N TRP A 352 7.89 -18.45 2.86
CA TRP A 352 7.32 -18.40 1.54
C TRP A 352 5.90 -17.82 1.60
N PHE A 353 5.50 -17.13 0.54
CA PHE A 353 4.10 -16.78 0.31
C PHE A 353 3.72 -17.04 -1.15
N TYR A 354 2.42 -17.05 -1.43
CA TYR A 354 1.87 -17.17 -2.76
C TYR A 354 0.57 -16.39 -2.87
N ASP A 355 0.56 -15.47 -3.81
CA ASP A 355 -0.59 -14.64 -4.15
C ASP A 355 -1.34 -15.32 -5.32
N VAL A 356 -2.56 -15.79 -5.06
CA VAL A 356 -3.37 -16.49 -6.05
C VAL A 356 -3.85 -15.51 -7.14
N ALA A 357 -4.14 -14.28 -6.79
CA ALA A 357 -4.62 -13.27 -7.71
C ALA A 357 -3.60 -13.02 -8.84
N THR A 358 -2.34 -12.87 -8.50
CA THR A 358 -1.28 -12.55 -9.46
C THR A 358 -0.63 -13.78 -10.08
N GLN A 359 -0.50 -14.88 -9.32
CA GLN A 359 0.23 -16.07 -9.74
C GLN A 359 -0.67 -17.21 -10.26
N GLY A 360 -1.98 -17.09 -10.03
CA GLY A 360 -3.00 -18.05 -10.49
C GLY A 360 -3.25 -19.19 -9.50
N LEU A 361 -4.22 -20.05 -9.83
CA LEU A 361 -4.64 -21.14 -8.96
C LEU A 361 -3.52 -22.15 -8.68
N LEU A 362 -3.35 -22.52 -7.43
CA LEU A 362 -2.32 -23.42 -6.96
C LEU A 362 -2.88 -24.84 -6.80
N SER A 363 -2.39 -25.78 -7.60
CA SER A 363 -2.77 -27.18 -7.46
C SER A 363 -2.16 -27.80 -6.19
N PRO A 364 -2.76 -28.88 -5.61
CA PRO A 364 -2.21 -29.55 -4.43
C PRO A 364 -0.78 -30.04 -4.62
N ALA A 365 -0.44 -30.50 -5.83
CA ALA A 365 0.91 -30.95 -6.17
C ALA A 365 1.91 -29.78 -6.22
N ALA A 366 1.53 -28.66 -6.85
CA ALA A 366 2.34 -27.44 -6.88
C ALA A 366 2.54 -26.87 -5.47
N LEU A 367 1.49 -26.76 -4.67
CA LEU A 367 1.56 -26.33 -3.27
C LEU A 367 2.54 -27.20 -2.46
N THR A 368 2.44 -28.54 -2.61
CA THR A 368 3.35 -29.47 -1.93
C THR A 368 4.81 -29.28 -2.37
N LYS A 369 5.04 -29.08 -3.68
CA LYS A 369 6.37 -28.82 -4.24
C LYS A 369 6.96 -27.54 -3.67
N ASP A 370 6.19 -26.45 -3.66
CA ASP A 370 6.65 -25.13 -3.24
C ASP A 370 6.91 -25.07 -1.73
N VAL A 371 6.03 -25.67 -0.92
CA VAL A 371 6.25 -25.83 0.53
C VAL A 371 7.55 -26.60 0.81
N ARG A 372 7.81 -27.71 0.11
CA ARG A 372 9.06 -28.44 0.26
C ARG A 372 10.29 -27.64 -0.15
N ALA A 373 10.19 -26.89 -1.25
CA ALA A 373 11.27 -26.03 -1.71
C ALA A 373 11.58 -24.95 -0.67
N ALA A 374 10.55 -24.29 -0.13
CA ALA A 374 10.70 -23.26 0.89
C ALA A 374 11.31 -23.79 2.21
N LEU A 375 10.94 -25.00 2.62
CA LEU A 375 11.51 -25.63 3.81
C LEU A 375 13.00 -26.01 3.66
N ARG A 376 13.46 -26.24 2.43
CA ARG A 376 14.87 -26.57 2.11
C ARG A 376 15.70 -25.32 1.85
N ALA A 377 15.07 -24.19 1.55
CA ALA A 377 15.79 -22.96 1.27
C ALA A 377 16.59 -22.52 2.50
N ALA A 378 17.85 -22.14 2.28
CA ALA A 378 18.67 -21.57 3.34
C ALA A 378 17.99 -20.31 3.90
N PRO A 379 18.14 -20.02 5.21
CA PRO A 379 17.69 -18.74 5.75
C PRO A 379 18.26 -17.59 4.91
N PRO A 380 17.50 -16.51 4.68
CA PRO A 380 18.07 -15.31 4.08
C PRO A 380 19.32 -14.91 4.87
N ALA A 381 20.38 -14.50 4.17
CA ALA A 381 21.60 -14.04 4.81
C ALA A 381 21.26 -12.98 5.88
N ALA A 382 21.95 -13.03 6.99
CA ALA A 382 21.80 -12.00 8.02
C ALA A 382 22.03 -10.62 7.37
N LYS A 383 21.24 -9.60 7.80
CA LYS A 383 21.43 -8.21 7.36
C LYS A 383 22.93 -7.87 7.56
N PRO A 384 23.65 -7.39 6.52
CA PRO A 384 25.03 -6.97 6.68
C PRO A 384 25.13 -5.89 7.78
N SER A 385 26.13 -6.01 8.64
CA SER A 385 26.43 -4.95 9.60
C SER A 385 26.84 -3.68 8.84
N PRO A 386 26.48 -2.48 9.33
CA PRO A 386 26.94 -1.22 8.75
C PRO A 386 28.47 -1.16 8.54
N ALA A 387 29.23 -1.78 9.43
CA ALA A 387 30.69 -1.90 9.30
C ALA A 387 31.15 -2.85 8.16
N THR A 388 30.33 -3.79 7.74
CA THR A 388 30.65 -4.79 6.69
C THR A 388 30.35 -4.26 5.29
N ILE A 389 29.38 -3.36 5.12
CA ILE A 389 28.97 -2.79 3.84
C ILE A 389 30.12 -2.00 3.18
N PRO A 390 30.81 -1.07 3.87
CA PRO A 390 31.92 -0.33 3.26
C PRO A 390 33.06 -1.22 2.75
N SER A 391 33.41 -2.28 3.48
CA SER A 391 34.48 -3.20 3.06
C SER A 391 34.11 -4.02 1.84
N ALA A 392 32.87 -4.49 1.73
CA ALA A 392 32.36 -5.24 0.58
C ALA A 392 32.32 -4.40 -0.70
N LEU A 393 32.17 -3.08 -0.57
CA LEU A 393 32.05 -2.12 -1.67
C LEU A 393 33.35 -1.37 -1.98
N ALA A 394 34.43 -1.65 -1.27
CA ALA A 394 35.74 -1.06 -1.52
C ALA A 394 36.20 -1.34 -2.96
N GLY A 395 36.75 -0.31 -3.62
CA GLY A 395 37.19 -0.39 -5.02
C GLY A 395 36.06 -0.41 -6.04
N SER A 396 34.86 0.06 -5.68
CA SER A 396 33.78 0.31 -6.64
C SER A 396 34.20 1.36 -7.67
N PRO A 397 33.77 1.26 -8.95
CA PRO A 397 33.94 2.32 -9.93
C PRO A 397 33.33 3.65 -9.47
N ALA A 398 33.90 4.79 -9.90
CA ALA A 398 33.54 6.11 -9.41
C ALA A 398 32.01 6.41 -9.36
N PRO A 399 31.20 6.10 -10.40
CA PRO A 399 29.76 6.33 -10.33
C PRO A 399 29.05 5.52 -9.25
N LEU A 400 29.47 4.28 -9.00
CA LEU A 400 28.93 3.40 -7.96
C LEU A 400 29.48 3.80 -6.57
N ALA A 401 30.75 4.16 -6.47
CA ALA A 401 31.33 4.67 -5.24
C ALA A 401 30.61 5.92 -4.74
N ALA A 402 30.19 6.81 -5.65
CA ALA A 402 29.41 8.00 -5.32
C ALA A 402 28.01 7.66 -4.76
N LEU A 403 27.40 6.53 -5.16
CA LEU A 403 26.15 6.05 -4.53
C LEU A 403 26.41 5.56 -3.11
N HIS A 404 27.48 4.80 -2.91
CA HIS A 404 27.82 4.25 -1.61
C HIS A 404 28.20 5.32 -0.59
N ALA A 405 28.81 6.43 -1.06
CA ALA A 405 29.12 7.59 -0.23
C ALA A 405 27.85 8.30 0.28
N GLN A 406 26.72 8.09 -0.38
CA GLN A 406 25.40 8.65 -0.02
C GLN A 406 24.46 7.58 0.57
N ALA A 407 25.01 6.54 1.19
CA ALA A 407 24.25 5.47 1.82
C ALA A 407 23.25 6.05 2.84
N ASP A 408 22.03 5.50 2.83
CA ASP A 408 20.92 5.89 3.73
C ASP A 408 20.45 7.36 3.59
N GLU A 409 20.99 8.15 2.66
CA GLU A 409 20.56 9.52 2.47
C GLU A 409 19.22 9.58 1.73
N LEU A 410 18.32 10.45 2.21
CA LEU A 410 17.12 10.85 1.47
C LEU A 410 17.43 12.11 0.68
N LEU A 411 17.62 11.95 -0.62
CA LEU A 411 17.99 13.02 -1.54
C LEU A 411 16.76 13.66 -2.17
N GLY A 412 16.97 14.70 -2.96
CA GLY A 412 15.91 15.50 -3.58
C GLY A 412 14.88 14.73 -4.41
N SER A 413 14.10 15.47 -5.17
CA SER A 413 12.90 15.03 -5.89
C SER A 413 13.19 14.30 -7.21
N GLN A 414 12.13 13.99 -7.97
CA GLN A 414 12.15 13.34 -9.29
C GLN A 414 13.21 13.89 -10.26
N PRO A 415 13.45 15.21 -10.42
CA PRO A 415 14.52 15.70 -11.29
C PRO A 415 15.92 15.22 -10.88
N ALA A 416 16.18 15.13 -9.56
CA ALA A 416 17.46 14.62 -9.04
C ALA A 416 17.60 13.12 -9.29
N LEU A 417 16.52 12.32 -9.13
CA LEU A 417 16.47 10.92 -9.52
C LEU A 417 16.81 10.75 -11.01
N MET A 418 16.16 11.52 -11.88
CA MET A 418 16.39 11.44 -13.32
C MET A 418 17.83 11.84 -13.73
N ALA A 419 18.43 12.83 -13.05
CA ALA A 419 19.82 13.19 -13.25
C ALA A 419 20.75 12.05 -12.82
N ARG A 420 20.46 11.41 -11.67
CA ARG A 420 21.22 10.26 -11.18
C ARG A 420 21.15 9.09 -12.15
N LEU A 421 19.97 8.72 -12.63
CA LEU A 421 19.81 7.63 -13.60
C LEU A 421 20.58 7.88 -14.91
N ARG A 422 20.65 9.14 -15.37
CA ARG A 422 21.47 9.51 -16.52
C ARG A 422 22.98 9.34 -16.25
N ALA A 423 23.44 9.71 -15.05
CA ALA A 423 24.84 9.58 -14.65
C ALA A 423 25.28 8.12 -14.44
N LEU A 424 24.33 7.21 -14.24
CA LEU A 424 24.57 5.77 -14.07
C LEU A 424 24.54 4.99 -15.40
N ARG A 425 24.38 5.64 -16.54
CA ARG A 425 24.48 4.93 -17.84
C ARG A 425 25.82 4.21 -17.96
N GLY A 426 25.78 3.01 -18.51
CA GLY A 426 26.92 2.08 -18.52
C GLY A 426 26.88 1.05 -17.39
N TYR A 427 26.07 1.29 -16.36
CA TYR A 427 25.81 0.34 -15.29
C TYR A 427 24.34 -0.07 -15.29
N PRO A 428 24.03 -1.34 -15.00
CA PRO A 428 22.65 -1.73 -14.72
C PRO A 428 22.20 -1.13 -13.39
N VAL A 429 20.92 -0.78 -13.29
CA VAL A 429 20.34 -0.16 -12.08
C VAL A 429 19.16 -0.98 -11.59
N VAL A 430 19.12 -1.23 -10.29
CA VAL A 430 17.97 -1.76 -9.56
C VAL A 430 17.37 -0.62 -8.75
N ILE A 431 16.12 -0.26 -9.04
CA ILE A 431 15.40 0.81 -8.35
C ILE A 431 14.37 0.14 -7.45
N ASN A 432 14.40 0.45 -6.16
CA ASN A 432 13.40 0.04 -5.17
C ASN A 432 12.44 1.19 -4.88
N ALA A 433 11.20 1.11 -5.35
CA ALA A 433 10.14 2.05 -4.98
C ALA A 433 9.47 1.56 -3.69
N TRP A 434 9.50 2.39 -2.65
CA TRP A 434 9.10 2.05 -1.29
C TRP A 434 8.43 3.21 -0.56
N ALA A 435 7.88 2.95 0.62
CA ALA A 435 7.43 3.97 1.57
C ALA A 435 7.62 3.48 3.02
N SER A 436 7.77 4.41 3.96
CA SER A 436 7.96 4.07 5.38
C SER A 436 6.74 3.38 6.01
N TRP A 437 5.55 3.65 5.51
CA TRP A 437 4.28 3.06 5.93
C TRP A 437 4.02 1.69 5.29
N CYS A 438 4.71 1.34 4.20
CA CYS A 438 4.53 0.10 3.45
C CYS A 438 5.13 -1.10 4.23
N SER A 439 4.29 -1.91 4.85
CA SER A 439 4.74 -3.08 5.62
C SER A 439 5.51 -4.12 4.79
N PRO A 440 5.08 -4.49 3.56
CA PRO A 440 5.86 -5.38 2.70
C PRO A 440 7.22 -4.80 2.32
N CYS A 441 7.31 -3.47 2.11
CA CYS A 441 8.59 -2.81 1.83
C CYS A 441 9.57 -3.00 3.00
N LYS A 442 9.08 -2.87 4.24
CA LYS A 442 9.92 -3.10 5.45
C LYS A 442 10.51 -4.52 5.47
N ALA A 443 9.74 -5.50 5.05
CA ALA A 443 10.15 -6.89 5.04
C ALA A 443 11.23 -7.20 4.01
N GLU A 444 11.22 -6.55 2.84
CA GLU A 444 12.20 -6.79 1.79
C GLU A 444 13.50 -5.98 1.94
N PHE A 445 13.52 -4.89 2.72
CA PHE A 445 14.71 -4.06 2.88
C PHE A 445 15.98 -4.84 3.28
N PRO A 446 15.94 -5.85 4.17
CA PRO A 446 17.11 -6.68 4.45
C PRO A 446 17.66 -7.41 3.23
N LEU A 447 16.80 -7.80 2.28
CA LEU A 447 17.22 -8.46 1.04
C LEU A 447 17.93 -7.46 0.12
N PHE A 448 17.42 -6.23 0.03
CA PHE A 448 18.08 -5.15 -0.71
C PHE A 448 19.42 -4.77 -0.11
N ALA A 449 19.51 -4.64 1.21
CA ALA A 449 20.77 -4.39 1.91
C ALA A 449 21.82 -5.46 1.58
N SER A 450 21.40 -6.73 1.61
CA SER A 450 22.26 -7.88 1.29
C SER A 450 22.69 -7.91 -0.18
N ALA A 451 21.74 -7.67 -1.11
CA ALA A 451 22.02 -7.63 -2.54
C ALA A 451 22.93 -6.45 -2.91
N ALA A 452 22.68 -5.26 -2.36
CA ALA A 452 23.51 -4.09 -2.62
C ALA A 452 24.96 -4.28 -2.11
N ALA A 453 25.14 -4.92 -0.95
CA ALA A 453 26.48 -5.27 -0.46
C ALA A 453 27.19 -6.28 -1.39
N ARG A 454 26.45 -7.22 -1.96
CA ARG A 454 27.01 -8.29 -2.82
C ARG A 454 27.27 -7.81 -4.25
N TYR A 455 26.36 -7.09 -4.84
CA TYR A 455 26.38 -6.72 -6.27
C TYR A 455 26.77 -5.27 -6.53
N GLY A 456 26.81 -4.41 -5.49
CA GLY A 456 26.95 -2.96 -5.62
C GLY A 456 28.22 -2.46 -6.32
N ARG A 457 29.25 -3.31 -6.50
CA ARG A 457 30.43 -2.99 -7.32
C ARG A 457 30.18 -3.08 -8.83
N LYS A 458 29.07 -3.67 -9.27
CA LYS A 458 28.73 -3.91 -10.68
C LYS A 458 27.34 -3.41 -11.05
N VAL A 459 26.43 -3.35 -10.07
CA VAL A 459 25.02 -2.95 -10.20
C VAL A 459 24.77 -1.74 -9.31
N ALA A 460 24.20 -0.70 -9.85
CA ALA A 460 23.75 0.44 -9.07
C ALA A 460 22.42 0.10 -8.35
N PHE A 461 22.29 0.45 -7.08
CA PHE A 461 21.05 0.38 -6.34
C PHE A 461 20.58 1.78 -6.00
N VAL A 462 19.29 2.06 -6.15
CA VAL A 462 18.69 3.36 -5.88
C VAL A 462 17.32 3.13 -5.24
N GLY A 463 17.07 3.77 -4.11
CA GLY A 463 15.74 3.81 -3.50
C GLY A 463 14.90 4.95 -4.05
N VAL A 464 13.59 4.77 -4.09
CA VAL A 464 12.62 5.83 -4.37
C VAL A 464 11.54 5.78 -3.32
N ASP A 465 11.61 6.73 -2.39
CA ASP A 465 10.59 6.99 -1.40
C ASP A 465 9.35 7.60 -2.09
N THR A 466 8.21 6.94 -1.94
CA THR A 466 7.03 7.23 -2.74
C THR A 466 5.82 7.49 -1.87
N ASN A 467 5.15 8.62 -2.07
CA ASN A 467 3.95 8.98 -1.30
C ASN A 467 4.18 8.96 0.22
N ASP A 468 5.27 9.55 0.67
CA ASP A 468 5.67 9.54 2.08
C ASP A 468 6.03 10.94 2.58
N SER A 469 6.11 11.11 3.90
CA SER A 469 6.69 12.31 4.48
C SER A 469 8.22 12.18 4.56
N ALA A 470 8.95 13.26 4.26
CA ALA A 470 10.41 13.25 4.35
C ALA A 470 10.92 12.85 5.75
N GLY A 471 10.20 13.22 6.82
CA GLY A 471 10.55 12.88 8.19
C GLY A 471 10.39 11.41 8.52
N ASP A 472 9.30 10.79 8.05
CA ASP A 472 9.04 9.36 8.27
C ASP A 472 9.98 8.51 7.41
N ALA A 473 10.20 8.90 6.16
CA ALA A 473 11.17 8.26 5.26
C ALA A 473 12.60 8.29 5.82
N ALA A 474 13.07 9.43 6.32
CA ALA A 474 14.39 9.54 6.96
C ALA A 474 14.48 8.69 8.24
N SER A 475 13.44 8.69 9.07
CA SER A 475 13.35 7.84 10.26
C SER A 475 13.35 6.35 9.93
N PHE A 476 12.76 5.99 8.79
CA PHE A 476 12.76 4.62 8.28
C PHE A 476 14.16 4.19 7.83
N LEU A 477 14.84 4.99 6.99
CA LEU A 477 16.19 4.71 6.51
C LEU A 477 17.19 4.55 7.67
N ALA A 478 17.09 5.40 8.71
CA ALA A 478 17.93 5.28 9.89
C ALA A 478 17.81 3.91 10.60
N LYS A 479 16.64 3.25 10.50
CA LYS A 479 16.36 1.92 11.09
C LYS A 479 16.65 0.77 10.12
N HIS A 480 16.51 1.02 8.82
CA HIS A 480 16.59 0.03 7.75
C HIS A 480 17.72 0.38 6.77
N GLN A 481 18.94 0.43 7.30
CA GLN A 481 20.12 0.88 6.56
C GLN A 481 20.41 0.07 5.31
N VAL A 482 20.75 0.80 4.24
CA VAL A 482 21.18 0.27 2.92
C VAL A 482 22.41 1.03 2.43
N SER A 483 23.16 0.48 1.50
CA SER A 483 24.40 1.09 0.98
C SER A 483 24.18 2.01 -0.23
N TYR A 484 22.98 2.59 -0.35
CA TYR A 484 22.60 3.46 -1.47
C TYR A 484 21.61 4.53 -1.01
N PRO A 485 21.51 5.66 -1.74
CA PRO A 485 20.57 6.73 -1.42
C PRO A 485 19.15 6.41 -1.92
N SER A 486 18.18 7.08 -1.31
CA SER A 486 16.80 7.15 -1.79
C SER A 486 16.43 8.56 -2.27
N TYR A 487 15.50 8.65 -3.20
CA TYR A 487 14.97 9.90 -3.77
C TYR A 487 13.48 10.00 -3.51
N GLN A 488 12.98 11.19 -3.19
CA GLN A 488 11.56 11.41 -3.02
C GLN A 488 10.83 11.48 -4.36
N SER A 489 9.68 10.85 -4.46
CA SER A 489 8.82 10.86 -5.63
C SER A 489 7.34 10.70 -5.26
N THR A 490 6.49 10.75 -6.26
CA THR A 490 5.06 10.41 -6.15
C THR A 490 4.69 9.38 -7.19
N ILE A 491 3.59 8.66 -7.00
CA ILE A 491 3.11 7.69 -8.00
C ILE A 491 2.97 8.30 -9.39
N PRO A 492 2.34 9.48 -9.59
CA PRO A 492 2.26 10.11 -10.91
C PRO A 492 3.63 10.40 -11.52
N GLN A 493 4.62 10.77 -10.70
CA GLN A 493 5.98 11.01 -11.17
C GLN A 493 6.68 9.72 -11.59
N LEU A 494 6.60 8.67 -10.77
CA LEU A 494 7.15 7.35 -11.11
C LEU A 494 6.44 6.73 -12.31
N SER A 495 5.15 6.93 -12.47
CA SER A 495 4.37 6.46 -13.61
C SER A 495 4.81 7.09 -14.93
N SER A 496 5.57 8.19 -14.90
CA SER A 496 6.24 8.73 -16.09
C SER A 496 7.41 7.85 -16.56
N LEU A 497 7.95 6.98 -15.70
CA LEU A 497 9.03 6.05 -16.03
C LEU A 497 8.49 4.69 -16.45
N THR A 498 7.56 4.15 -15.67
CA THR A 498 6.95 2.84 -15.89
C THR A 498 5.62 2.74 -15.14
N ALA A 499 4.80 1.76 -15.48
CA ALA A 499 3.58 1.44 -14.74
C ALA A 499 3.92 1.06 -13.29
N ILE A 500 3.34 1.78 -12.33
CA ILE A 500 3.42 1.46 -10.90
C ILE A 500 2.04 1.03 -10.44
N LEU A 501 1.88 -0.25 -10.16
CA LEU A 501 0.62 -0.84 -9.72
C LEU A 501 0.43 -0.73 -8.20
N GLY A 502 1.53 -0.71 -7.45
CA GLY A 502 1.52 -0.63 -5.99
C GLY A 502 2.94 -0.53 -5.41
N LEU A 503 3.06 -0.68 -4.10
CA LEU A 503 4.33 -0.75 -3.38
C LEU A 503 4.42 -2.06 -2.58
N PRO A 504 5.61 -2.70 -2.52
CA PRO A 504 6.84 -2.30 -3.20
C PRO A 504 6.82 -2.57 -4.70
N THR A 505 7.63 -1.82 -5.44
CA THR A 505 7.92 -2.10 -6.85
C THR A 505 9.41 -2.03 -7.10
N THR A 506 9.99 -3.09 -7.68
CA THR A 506 11.40 -3.11 -8.11
C THR A 506 11.49 -2.95 -9.62
N ILE A 507 12.28 -1.96 -10.07
CA ILE A 507 12.46 -1.65 -11.49
C ILE A 507 13.89 -1.97 -11.88
N PHE A 508 14.06 -2.79 -12.91
CA PHE A 508 15.36 -3.16 -13.45
C PHE A 508 15.65 -2.35 -14.71
N VAL A 509 16.78 -1.66 -14.71
CA VAL A 509 17.25 -0.82 -15.82
C VAL A 509 18.57 -1.39 -16.32
N ASN A 510 18.69 -1.63 -17.60
CA ASN A 510 19.93 -2.14 -18.20
C ASN A 510 20.99 -1.03 -18.37
N ARG A 511 22.20 -1.39 -18.81
CA ARG A 511 23.33 -0.47 -19.02
C ARG A 511 23.04 0.67 -19.99
N ALA A 512 22.14 0.46 -20.95
CA ALA A 512 21.69 1.49 -21.87
C ALA A 512 20.69 2.49 -21.26
N GLY A 513 20.26 2.28 -20.01
CA GLY A 513 19.26 3.11 -19.34
C GLY A 513 17.82 2.77 -19.75
N LYS A 514 17.57 1.58 -20.31
CA LYS A 514 16.25 1.09 -20.68
C LYS A 514 15.69 0.21 -19.55
N ILE A 515 14.45 0.43 -19.15
CA ILE A 515 13.73 -0.47 -18.25
C ILE A 515 13.50 -1.80 -18.97
N VAL A 516 13.91 -2.91 -18.35
CA VAL A 516 13.86 -4.26 -18.92
C VAL A 516 12.94 -5.19 -18.14
N HIS A 517 12.66 -4.86 -16.87
CA HIS A 517 11.72 -5.61 -16.03
C HIS A 517 11.16 -4.74 -14.90
N VAL A 518 9.93 -5.01 -14.51
CA VAL A 518 9.26 -4.40 -13.36
C VAL A 518 8.64 -5.53 -12.53
N HIS A 519 9.05 -5.61 -11.27
CA HIS A 519 8.55 -6.58 -10.30
C HIS A 519 7.71 -5.82 -9.27
N SER A 520 6.40 -6.02 -9.29
CA SER A 520 5.43 -5.23 -8.50
C SER A 520 5.00 -5.92 -7.20
N TYR A 521 5.82 -6.79 -6.65
CA TYR A 521 5.55 -7.54 -5.41
C TYR A 521 6.76 -7.48 -4.49
N PRO A 522 6.59 -7.78 -3.16
CA PRO A 522 7.74 -7.86 -2.28
C PRO A 522 8.59 -9.09 -2.58
N TYR A 523 9.90 -8.92 -2.61
CA TYR A 523 10.80 -10.06 -2.51
C TYR A 523 10.79 -10.63 -1.10
N VAL A 524 10.59 -11.93 -0.98
CA VAL A 524 10.57 -12.63 0.32
C VAL A 524 11.74 -13.59 0.49
N ALA A 525 12.43 -13.92 -0.60
CA ALA A 525 13.59 -14.80 -0.60
C ALA A 525 14.75 -14.18 -1.36
N GLN A 526 15.93 -14.18 -0.74
CA GLN A 526 17.15 -13.65 -1.35
C GLN A 526 17.46 -14.33 -2.70
N GLY A 527 17.23 -15.65 -2.79
CA GLY A 527 17.51 -16.42 -4.01
C GLY A 527 16.70 -15.96 -5.23
N THR A 528 15.41 -15.61 -5.04
CA THR A 528 14.57 -15.09 -6.12
C THR A 528 15.07 -13.71 -6.56
N PHE A 529 15.40 -12.84 -5.61
CA PHE A 529 15.92 -11.52 -5.92
C PHE A 529 17.28 -11.58 -6.62
N ASP A 530 18.19 -12.44 -6.14
CA ASP A 530 19.50 -12.67 -6.77
C ASP A 530 19.36 -13.22 -8.21
N GLN A 531 18.36 -14.07 -8.45
CA GLN A 531 18.06 -14.60 -9.78
C GLN A 531 17.57 -13.48 -10.73
N ASP A 532 16.69 -12.61 -10.28
CA ASP A 532 16.21 -11.48 -11.09
C ASP A 532 17.32 -10.48 -11.37
N ILE A 533 18.19 -10.20 -10.40
CA ILE A 533 19.40 -9.39 -10.63
C ILE A 533 20.29 -10.02 -11.72
N ALA A 534 20.52 -11.33 -11.65
CA ALA A 534 21.34 -12.04 -12.64
C ALA A 534 20.72 -12.05 -14.04
N ILE A 535 19.39 -12.02 -14.15
CA ILE A 535 18.67 -12.02 -15.44
C ILE A 535 18.58 -10.60 -16.01
N TYR A 536 18.18 -9.63 -15.21
CA TYR A 536 17.74 -8.31 -15.69
C TYR A 536 18.75 -7.18 -15.46
N ALA A 537 19.63 -7.27 -14.45
CA ALA A 537 20.66 -6.26 -14.17
C ALA A 537 21.98 -6.60 -14.88
N ARG A 538 21.98 -6.56 -16.23
CA ARG A 538 23.12 -6.89 -17.09
C ARG A 538 23.64 -5.70 -17.89
#